data_2d0912f03b4576604c63ef7b0e9564d7
#
_entry.id   2d0912f03b4576604c63ef7b0e9564d7
#
_cell.length_a   1.000
_cell.length_b   1.000
_cell.length_c   1.000
_cell.angle_alpha   90.00
_cell.angle_beta   90.00
_cell.angle_gamma   90.00
#
_symmetry.space_group_name_H-M   'P 1'
#
loop_
_entity.id
_entity.type
_entity.pdbx_description
1 polymer ?
#
loop_
_entity_poly.entity_id
_entity_poly.type
_entity_poly.pdbx_seq_one_letter_code
_entity_poly.pdbx_strand_id
1 'polypeptide(L)'
;MKKLSVAVAICAVLASSYASAEVKINGFASIVGGKSLDSDRTLYDYDDDISFKNESVFALQLSADLHDKLTATAQIVARGENDFDAEFEWAYVTYEFSDELQLSAGKMRVPFYKYSDFLDVGYAYRWVRPPKSVYGIPFSTYEGLSLVYSSQLGDWDSTLQGFYGAFDGDIDVFGNDLPAELTNFGGVNWSLSYDWFSARAAYIVADTSISSDDSGLIQLVGALNDNGLTKTANDLVTDEDKTTFIGVGFSVDYDNFLFDAEYTEFEVEDSILAKQSQYYASVGYRIDSVIVHFTYEDNDDEHDSSRFDTIESIPSLNAAVNGALEGIRAQSNVYTIGARYDFHPSAAFKIDFSRFDDDITNTETDIVAVGVDLVF
;
A
#
# COMPACT_ATOMS: atom_id res chain seq x y z
N MET A 1 14.87 -4.41 26.73
CA MET A 1 14.91 -3.15 27.51
C MET A 1 14.32 -1.96 26.75
N LYS A 2 14.38 -1.91 25.41
CA LYS A 2 13.77 -0.82 24.58
C LYS A 2 12.22 -0.79 24.64
N LYS A 3 11.56 -1.97 24.69
CA LYS A 3 10.08 -2.10 24.72
C LYS A 3 9.43 -1.49 25.99
N LEU A 4 10.14 -1.51 27.14
CA LEU A 4 9.66 -0.92 28.39
C LEU A 4 9.74 0.62 28.39
N SER A 5 10.66 1.18 27.61
CA SER A 5 10.86 2.63 27.52
C SER A 5 9.73 3.34 26.75
N VAL A 6 9.12 2.69 25.77
CA VAL A 6 8.00 3.24 24.99
C VAL A 6 6.73 3.28 25.84
N ALA A 7 6.42 2.22 26.58
CA ALA A 7 5.26 2.19 27.47
C ALA A 7 5.36 3.25 28.59
N VAL A 8 6.56 3.48 29.14
CA VAL A 8 6.81 4.52 30.15
C VAL A 8 6.69 5.93 29.57
N ALA A 9 7.12 6.14 28.31
CA ALA A 9 6.97 7.43 27.63
C ALA A 9 5.49 7.78 27.36
N ILE A 10 4.68 6.82 26.95
CA ILE A 10 3.23 7.00 26.74
C ILE A 10 2.54 7.34 28.08
N CYS A 11 2.86 6.63 29.17
CA CYS A 11 2.30 6.93 30.49
C CYS A 11 2.75 8.30 31.04
N ALA A 12 3.95 8.78 30.69
CA ALA A 12 4.46 10.08 31.15
C ALA A 12 3.76 11.25 30.45
N VAL A 13 3.38 11.11 29.16
CA VAL A 13 2.60 12.11 28.41
C VAL A 13 1.19 12.25 28.98
N LEU A 14 0.58 11.16 29.44
CA LEU A 14 -0.76 11.17 30.05
C LEU A 14 -0.79 11.78 31.46
N ALA A 15 0.36 11.98 32.12
CA ALA A 15 0.44 12.47 33.49
C ALA A 15 0.72 13.99 33.62
N SER A 16 0.97 14.71 32.51
CA SER A 16 1.29 16.14 32.53
C SER A 16 0.05 17.03 32.39
N SER A 17 -0.67 17.26 33.47
CA SER A 17 -1.91 18.03 33.56
C SER A 17 -1.68 19.54 33.72
N TYR A 18 -0.90 20.21 32.86
CA TYR A 18 -0.78 21.67 32.88
C TYR A 18 -0.71 22.34 31.48
N ALA A 19 -0.91 21.61 30.38
CA ALA A 19 -1.31 22.21 29.11
C ALA A 19 -2.68 21.62 28.79
N SER A 20 -3.69 22.48 28.63
CA SER A 20 -5.06 22.06 28.31
C SER A 20 -5.18 21.63 26.83
N ALA A 21 -4.27 20.80 26.38
CA ALA A 21 -4.41 20.15 25.08
C ALA A 21 -5.42 19.02 25.24
N GLU A 22 -6.55 19.11 24.58
CA GLU A 22 -7.50 18.03 24.50
C GLU A 22 -6.87 16.91 23.66
N VAL A 23 -6.56 15.79 24.32
CA VAL A 23 -6.01 14.60 23.62
C VAL A 23 -7.17 13.70 23.24
N LYS A 24 -7.34 13.49 21.94
CA LYS A 24 -8.29 12.54 21.37
C LYS A 24 -7.57 11.23 21.10
N ILE A 25 -8.17 10.13 21.51
CA ILE A 25 -7.67 8.78 21.28
C ILE A 25 -8.71 8.04 20.45
N ASN A 26 -8.31 7.55 19.29
CA ASN A 26 -9.12 6.69 18.45
C ASN A 26 -8.34 5.41 18.19
N GLY A 27 -9.02 4.35 17.81
CA GLY A 27 -8.37 3.11 17.46
C GLY A 27 -9.19 2.27 16.50
N PHE A 28 -8.52 1.30 15.93
CA PHE A 28 -9.14 0.27 15.14
C PHE A 28 -8.43 -1.06 15.36
N ALA A 29 -9.15 -2.14 15.06
CA ALA A 29 -8.58 -3.48 15.06
C ALA A 29 -9.27 -4.33 14.01
N SER A 30 -8.50 -5.17 13.34
CA SER A 30 -8.99 -6.26 12.51
C SER A 30 -8.41 -7.56 13.04
N ILE A 31 -9.26 -8.53 13.33
CA ILE A 31 -8.86 -9.89 13.70
C ILE A 31 -9.30 -10.78 12.56
N VAL A 32 -8.33 -11.25 11.79
CA VAL A 32 -8.57 -12.02 10.57
C VAL A 32 -7.94 -13.40 10.71
N GLY A 33 -8.74 -14.42 10.44
CA GLY A 33 -8.28 -15.81 10.32
C GLY A 33 -8.49 -16.31 8.90
N GLY A 34 -7.45 -16.89 8.31
CA GLY A 34 -7.53 -17.40 6.96
C GLY A 34 -6.62 -18.59 6.74
N LYS A 35 -6.75 -19.21 5.56
CA LYS A 35 -5.90 -20.31 5.10
C LYS A 35 -5.98 -20.48 3.59
N SER A 36 -4.94 -21.05 2.99
CA SER A 36 -5.01 -21.64 1.67
C SER A 36 -5.82 -22.94 1.69
N LEU A 37 -6.57 -23.19 0.64
CA LEU A 37 -7.27 -24.46 0.45
C LEU A 37 -6.41 -25.49 -0.31
N ASP A 38 -5.25 -25.04 -0.80
CA ASP A 38 -4.27 -25.85 -1.51
C ASP A 38 -3.10 -26.20 -0.58
N SER A 39 -2.81 -27.50 -0.41
CA SER A 39 -1.81 -27.99 0.56
C SER A 39 -0.36 -27.70 0.19
N ASP A 40 -0.10 -27.38 -1.08
CA ASP A 40 1.25 -27.23 -1.62
C ASP A 40 1.55 -25.77 -2.05
N ARG A 41 0.68 -24.81 -1.68
CA ARG A 41 0.79 -23.42 -2.13
C ARG A 41 0.49 -22.43 -1.03
N THR A 42 1.31 -21.42 -0.99
CA THR A 42 1.09 -20.24 -0.15
C THR A 42 0.65 -19.06 -1.01
N LEU A 43 -0.27 -18.27 -0.48
CA LEU A 43 -0.66 -16.99 -1.07
C LEU A 43 -0.98 -16.01 0.04
N TYR A 44 -0.43 -14.79 -0.03
CA TYR A 44 -0.55 -13.77 1.02
C TYR A 44 -0.12 -14.31 2.39
N ASP A 45 0.95 -15.15 2.41
CA ASP A 45 1.49 -15.85 3.58
C ASP A 45 0.54 -16.84 4.24
N TYR A 46 -0.59 -17.18 3.61
CA TYR A 46 -1.46 -18.27 4.03
C TYR A 46 -1.01 -19.57 3.38
N ASP A 47 -0.76 -20.59 4.21
CA ASP A 47 -0.60 -21.99 3.86
C ASP A 47 -1.90 -22.78 4.15
N ASP A 48 -1.84 -24.11 4.19
CA ASP A 48 -2.99 -24.97 4.48
C ASP A 48 -3.35 -25.07 5.97
N ASP A 49 -2.58 -24.42 6.85
CA ASP A 49 -2.92 -24.22 8.26
C ASP A 49 -3.67 -22.89 8.48
N ILE A 50 -4.54 -22.87 9.50
CA ILE A 50 -5.25 -21.64 9.85
C ILE A 50 -4.28 -20.66 10.53
N SER A 51 -4.11 -19.47 9.92
CA SER A 51 -3.33 -18.37 10.50
C SER A 51 -4.24 -17.21 10.90
N PHE A 52 -3.95 -16.60 12.06
CA PHE A 52 -4.54 -15.35 12.52
C PHE A 52 -3.53 -14.18 12.52
N LYS A 53 -2.38 -14.37 11.89
CA LYS A 53 -1.32 -13.35 11.83
C LYS A 53 -1.44 -12.44 10.62
N ASN A 54 -1.54 -13.01 9.45
CA ASN A 54 -1.25 -12.40 8.16
C ASN A 54 -1.96 -11.05 7.91
N GLU A 55 -3.18 -10.89 8.36
CA GLU A 55 -4.01 -9.70 8.11
C GLU A 55 -4.60 -9.10 9.40
N SER A 56 -4.22 -9.64 10.56
CA SER A 56 -4.66 -9.05 11.83
C SER A 56 -3.86 -7.78 12.15
N VAL A 57 -4.57 -6.73 12.52
CA VAL A 57 -3.97 -5.44 12.85
C VAL A 57 -4.64 -4.83 14.07
N PHE A 58 -3.87 -4.12 14.88
CA PHE A 58 -4.35 -3.28 15.96
C PHE A 58 -3.66 -1.92 15.89
N ALA A 59 -4.42 -0.83 16.00
CA ALA A 59 -3.86 0.52 15.95
C ALA A 59 -4.50 1.47 16.96
N LEU A 60 -3.67 2.41 17.42
CA LEU A 60 -4.09 3.56 18.24
C LEU A 60 -3.59 4.85 17.60
N GLN A 61 -4.49 5.81 17.43
CA GLN A 61 -4.17 7.16 17.00
C GLN A 61 -4.39 8.14 18.14
N LEU A 62 -3.38 8.97 18.38
CA LEU A 62 -3.39 10.07 19.32
C LEU A 62 -3.38 11.38 18.55
N SER A 63 -4.31 12.28 18.87
CA SER A 63 -4.34 13.64 18.31
C SER A 63 -4.45 14.64 19.45
N ALA A 64 -3.60 15.67 19.43
CA ALA A 64 -3.55 16.71 20.47
C ALA A 64 -3.59 18.10 19.84
N ASP A 65 -4.58 18.89 20.23
CA ASP A 65 -4.71 20.29 19.83
C ASP A 65 -3.72 21.13 20.67
N LEU A 66 -2.55 21.45 20.09
CA LEU A 66 -1.48 22.20 20.76
C LEU A 66 -1.79 23.70 20.81
N HIS A 67 -2.51 24.21 19.85
CA HIS A 67 -2.96 25.59 19.70
C HIS A 67 -4.17 25.63 18.76
N ASP A 68 -4.91 26.76 18.72
CA ASP A 68 -6.12 26.94 17.89
C ASP A 68 -5.98 26.52 16.41
N LYS A 69 -4.75 26.47 15.89
CA LYS A 69 -4.42 26.13 14.50
C LYS A 69 -3.33 25.06 14.36
N LEU A 70 -2.90 24.47 15.46
CA LEU A 70 -1.79 23.53 15.45
C LEU A 70 -2.17 22.25 16.16
N THR A 71 -2.20 21.15 15.42
CA THR A 71 -2.51 19.80 15.91
C THR A 71 -1.31 18.90 15.72
N ALA A 72 -0.99 18.06 16.71
CA ALA A 72 -0.04 16.98 16.58
C ALA A 72 -0.80 15.65 16.51
N THR A 73 -0.44 14.79 15.56
CA THR A 73 -1.04 13.48 15.38
C THR A 73 0.04 12.40 15.32
N ALA A 74 -0.19 11.29 16.02
CA ALA A 74 0.65 10.11 15.94
C ALA A 74 -0.22 8.85 15.92
N GLN A 75 0.16 7.86 15.12
CA GLN A 75 -0.48 6.55 15.09
C GLN A 75 0.56 5.46 15.33
N ILE A 76 0.20 4.52 16.19
CA ILE A 76 0.97 3.30 16.45
C ILE A 76 0.16 2.15 15.91
N VAL A 77 0.79 1.29 15.12
CA VAL A 77 0.20 0.10 14.51
C VAL A 77 0.99 -1.13 14.94
N ALA A 78 0.29 -2.23 15.17
CA ALA A 78 0.85 -3.56 15.41
C ALA A 78 0.20 -4.53 14.41
N ARG A 79 0.96 -5.00 13.42
CA ARG A 79 0.51 -5.92 12.38
C ARG A 79 0.93 -7.34 12.73
N GLY A 80 0.03 -8.29 12.51
CA GLY A 80 0.29 -9.70 12.78
C GLY A 80 1.38 -10.27 11.85
N GLU A 81 1.49 -9.81 10.62
CA GLU A 81 2.58 -10.14 9.69
C GLU A 81 3.97 -9.82 10.29
N ASN A 82 4.08 -8.78 11.12
CA ASN A 82 5.27 -8.37 11.85
C ASN A 82 5.26 -8.84 13.32
N ASP A 83 4.70 -10.03 13.61
CA ASP A 83 4.61 -10.60 14.96
C ASP A 83 3.98 -9.67 16.01
N PHE A 84 3.13 -8.74 15.59
CA PHE A 84 2.51 -7.69 16.42
C PHE A 84 3.52 -6.74 17.08
N ASP A 85 4.72 -6.59 16.52
CA ASP A 85 5.64 -5.57 16.96
C ASP A 85 5.06 -4.18 16.62
N ALA A 86 4.96 -3.34 17.64
CA ALA A 86 4.33 -2.03 17.53
C ALA A 86 5.31 -0.99 16.95
N GLU A 87 4.87 -0.26 15.96
CA GLU A 87 5.66 0.78 15.28
C GLU A 87 4.86 2.08 15.08
N PHE A 88 5.57 3.19 14.92
CA PHE A 88 4.93 4.43 14.49
C PHE A 88 4.65 4.38 12.98
N GLU A 89 3.37 4.26 12.63
CA GLU A 89 2.94 4.35 11.23
C GLU A 89 3.15 5.79 10.73
N TRP A 90 2.62 6.78 11.48
CA TRP A 90 2.88 8.19 11.22
C TRP A 90 3.02 9.01 12.50
N ALA A 91 3.71 10.15 12.37
CA ALA A 91 3.83 11.17 13.40
C ALA A 91 4.10 12.50 12.74
N TYR A 92 3.16 13.43 12.83
CA TYR A 92 3.24 14.72 12.14
C TYR A 92 2.53 15.82 12.93
N VAL A 93 2.83 17.06 12.56
CA VAL A 93 2.11 18.24 13.00
C VAL A 93 1.40 18.90 11.81
N THR A 94 0.19 19.38 12.05
CA THR A 94 -0.60 20.10 11.04
C THR A 94 -0.85 21.52 11.51
N TYR A 95 -0.60 22.49 10.62
CA TYR A 95 -0.95 23.88 10.80
C TYR A 95 -2.06 24.28 9.82
N GLU A 96 -3.18 24.80 10.34
CA GLU A 96 -4.32 25.27 9.59
C GLU A 96 -4.19 26.78 9.30
N PHE A 97 -3.90 27.14 8.04
CA PHE A 97 -3.88 28.55 7.62
C PHE A 97 -5.30 29.12 7.56
N SER A 98 -6.22 28.34 7.02
CA SER A 98 -7.66 28.60 6.93
C SER A 98 -8.42 27.28 6.96
N ASP A 99 -9.76 27.34 6.93
CA ASP A 99 -10.62 26.13 6.86
C ASP A 99 -10.39 25.33 5.57
N GLU A 100 -9.85 25.97 4.52
CA GLU A 100 -9.57 25.33 3.23
C GLU A 100 -8.10 24.89 3.07
N LEU A 101 -7.15 25.49 3.79
CA LEU A 101 -5.72 25.27 3.55
C LEU A 101 -4.98 24.85 4.79
N GLN A 102 -4.36 23.67 4.73
CA GLN A 102 -3.53 23.13 5.80
C GLN A 102 -2.19 22.60 5.30
N LEU A 103 -1.18 22.72 6.15
CA LEU A 103 0.18 22.19 5.93
C LEU A 103 0.52 21.22 7.04
N SER A 104 0.96 20.04 6.67
CA SER A 104 1.47 19.02 7.59
C SER A 104 2.96 18.79 7.38
N ALA A 105 3.67 18.45 8.45
CA ALA A 105 5.09 18.13 8.44
C ALA A 105 5.41 16.96 9.38
N GLY A 106 6.17 15.98 8.91
CA GLY A 106 6.57 14.79 9.66
C GLY A 106 6.56 13.53 8.84
N LYS A 107 6.40 12.38 9.51
CA LYS A 107 6.17 11.08 8.87
C LYS A 107 4.68 10.94 8.57
N MET A 108 4.33 10.78 7.31
CA MET A 108 2.96 10.76 6.82
C MET A 108 2.75 9.64 5.81
N ARG A 109 1.50 9.28 5.55
CA ARG A 109 1.15 8.29 4.54
C ARG A 109 1.25 8.87 3.13
N VAL A 110 1.82 8.09 2.21
CA VAL A 110 1.87 8.43 0.78
C VAL A 110 0.46 8.31 0.20
N PRO A 111 -0.03 9.32 -0.51
CA PRO A 111 -1.39 9.31 -1.06
C PRO A 111 -1.46 8.61 -2.42
N PHE A 112 -0.97 7.36 -2.53
CA PHE A 112 -0.99 6.57 -3.75
C PHE A 112 -2.42 6.29 -4.24
N TYR A 113 -3.22 5.69 -3.37
CA TYR A 113 -4.46 5.02 -3.70
C TYR A 113 -5.68 5.77 -3.20
N LYS A 114 -6.84 5.37 -3.70
CA LYS A 114 -8.13 5.88 -3.22
C LYS A 114 -8.34 5.64 -1.72
N TYR A 115 -7.90 4.50 -1.22
CA TYR A 115 -8.03 4.10 0.18
C TYR A 115 -6.78 4.35 1.03
N SER A 116 -5.74 5.06 0.52
CA SER A 116 -4.49 5.32 1.27
C SER A 116 -4.71 5.81 2.68
N ASP A 117 -5.61 6.79 2.87
CA ASP A 117 -5.81 7.46 4.17
C ASP A 117 -6.34 6.53 5.27
N PHE A 118 -6.96 5.40 4.90
CA PHE A 118 -7.57 4.44 5.83
C PHE A 118 -7.36 2.98 5.41
N LEU A 119 -6.26 2.70 4.71
CA LEU A 119 -5.94 1.37 4.21
C LEU A 119 -5.92 0.29 5.31
N ASP A 120 -5.39 0.62 6.49
CA ASP A 120 -5.35 -0.31 7.63
C ASP A 120 -6.69 -0.40 8.39
N VAL A 121 -7.64 0.50 8.13
CA VAL A 121 -8.94 0.51 8.80
C VAL A 121 -9.89 -0.46 8.11
N GLY A 122 -9.82 -1.74 8.43
CA GLY A 122 -10.64 -2.78 7.82
C GLY A 122 -12.13 -2.42 7.79
N TYR A 123 -12.65 -1.78 8.84
CA TYR A 123 -14.04 -1.35 8.93
C TYR A 123 -14.47 -0.39 7.78
N ALA A 124 -13.53 0.32 7.15
CA ALA A 124 -13.83 1.33 6.14
C ALA A 124 -14.23 0.76 4.76
N TYR A 125 -13.98 -0.50 4.50
CA TYR A 125 -14.27 -1.14 3.22
C TYR A 125 -14.97 -2.50 3.38
N ARG A 126 -15.46 -3.06 2.28
CA ARG A 126 -16.30 -4.27 2.32
C ARG A 126 -15.53 -5.59 2.32
N TRP A 127 -14.31 -5.61 1.80
CA TRP A 127 -13.46 -6.79 1.72
C TRP A 127 -12.84 -7.13 3.07
N VAL A 128 -12.42 -8.38 3.25
CA VAL A 128 -11.50 -8.75 4.33
C VAL A 128 -10.16 -8.04 4.12
N ARG A 129 -9.65 -8.06 2.88
CA ARG A 129 -8.48 -7.30 2.44
C ARG A 129 -8.80 -6.46 1.21
N PRO A 130 -8.21 -5.26 1.08
CA PRO A 130 -8.26 -4.51 -0.17
C PRO A 130 -7.60 -5.29 -1.32
N PRO A 131 -8.00 -5.04 -2.59
CA PRO A 131 -7.43 -5.70 -3.76
C PRO A 131 -5.91 -5.55 -3.83
N LYS A 132 -5.16 -6.64 -3.52
CA LYS A 132 -3.69 -6.60 -3.35
C LYS A 132 -2.95 -6.32 -4.66
N SER A 133 -3.52 -6.62 -5.80
CA SER A 133 -2.96 -6.22 -7.09
C SER A 133 -2.67 -4.72 -7.14
N VAL A 134 -3.64 -3.89 -6.75
CA VAL A 134 -3.52 -2.43 -6.77
C VAL A 134 -2.82 -1.91 -5.51
N TYR A 135 -3.15 -2.43 -4.32
CA TYR A 135 -2.64 -1.96 -3.02
C TYR A 135 -1.35 -2.68 -2.59
N GLY A 136 -0.47 -3.01 -3.55
CA GLY A 136 0.70 -3.88 -3.35
C GLY A 136 2.05 -3.18 -3.24
N ILE A 137 2.15 -1.83 -3.32
CA ILE A 137 3.44 -1.13 -3.14
C ILE A 137 3.95 -1.39 -1.71
N PRO A 138 5.23 -1.85 -1.55
CA PRO A 138 5.72 -2.40 -0.28
C PRO A 138 6.08 -1.34 0.77
N PHE A 139 5.73 -0.09 0.57
CA PHE A 139 5.86 0.97 1.58
C PHE A 139 4.66 1.91 1.51
N SER A 140 4.33 2.53 2.63
CA SER A 140 3.11 3.35 2.76
C SER A 140 3.34 4.75 3.28
N THR A 141 4.57 5.08 3.74
CA THR A 141 4.86 6.34 4.42
C THR A 141 6.07 7.06 3.84
N TYR A 142 6.17 8.35 4.11
CA TYR A 142 7.31 9.22 3.76
C TYR A 142 7.54 10.26 4.87
N GLU A 143 8.74 10.80 4.96
CA GLU A 143 9.07 11.96 5.78
C GLU A 143 9.11 13.22 4.93
N GLY A 144 8.31 14.24 5.29
CA GLY A 144 8.27 15.45 4.48
C GLY A 144 7.17 16.43 4.86
N LEU A 145 6.69 17.13 3.83
CA LEU A 145 5.63 18.14 3.90
C LEU A 145 4.44 17.71 3.04
N SER A 146 3.23 18.03 3.50
CA SER A 146 1.98 17.85 2.75
C SER A 146 1.14 19.13 2.84
N LEU A 147 0.75 19.67 1.71
CA LEU A 147 -0.16 20.80 1.59
C LEU A 147 -1.49 20.33 1.03
N VAL A 148 -2.58 20.57 1.77
CA VAL A 148 -3.94 20.18 1.37
C VAL A 148 -4.79 21.43 1.20
N TYR A 149 -5.47 21.52 0.06
CA TYR A 149 -6.43 22.56 -0.25
C TYR A 149 -7.80 21.94 -0.53
N SER A 150 -8.77 22.23 0.33
CA SER A 150 -10.17 21.77 0.22
C SER A 150 -11.06 22.91 -0.24
N SER A 151 -11.93 22.65 -1.21
CA SER A 151 -12.85 23.64 -1.76
C SER A 151 -14.13 22.98 -2.27
N GLN A 152 -15.15 23.79 -2.54
CA GLN A 152 -16.36 23.35 -3.23
C GLN A 152 -16.37 23.86 -4.67
N LEU A 153 -16.62 22.98 -5.62
CA LEU A 153 -16.80 23.27 -7.04
C LEU A 153 -18.25 23.05 -7.44
N GLY A 154 -19.11 24.05 -7.16
CA GLY A 154 -20.57 23.89 -7.22
C GLY A 154 -21.04 22.97 -6.10
N ASP A 155 -21.66 21.86 -6.47
CA ASP A 155 -22.15 20.83 -5.51
C ASP A 155 -21.11 19.74 -5.23
N TRP A 156 -19.88 19.85 -5.76
CA TRP A 156 -18.81 18.89 -5.57
C TRP A 156 -17.83 19.34 -4.49
N ASP A 157 -17.48 18.45 -3.58
CA ASP A 157 -16.34 18.64 -2.69
C ASP A 157 -15.07 18.28 -3.45
N SER A 158 -14.06 19.13 -3.36
CA SER A 158 -12.79 19.00 -4.07
C SER A 158 -11.64 19.16 -3.08
N THR A 159 -10.73 18.16 -3.06
CA THR A 159 -9.51 18.20 -2.26
C THR A 159 -8.31 17.98 -3.16
N LEU A 160 -7.42 18.98 -3.21
CA LEU A 160 -6.13 18.88 -3.89
C LEU A 160 -5.03 18.79 -2.82
N GLN A 161 -4.19 17.78 -2.92
CA GLN A 161 -3.04 17.57 -2.05
C GLN A 161 -1.76 17.55 -2.88
N GLY A 162 -0.76 18.30 -2.43
CA GLY A 162 0.61 18.21 -2.93
C GLY A 162 1.53 17.80 -1.78
N PHE A 163 2.50 16.93 -2.03
CA PHE A 163 3.49 16.56 -1.04
C PHE A 163 4.90 16.51 -1.61
N TYR A 164 5.89 16.64 -0.71
CA TYR A 164 7.31 16.50 -1.05
C TYR A 164 8.09 16.03 0.17
N GLY A 165 8.99 15.06 -0.04
CA GLY A 165 9.80 14.48 1.03
C GLY A 165 10.76 13.41 0.53
N ALA A 166 10.99 12.41 1.37
CA ALA A 166 11.85 11.26 1.11
C ALA A 166 11.31 10.02 1.83
N PHE A 167 11.80 8.86 1.43
CA PHE A 167 11.66 7.59 2.13
C PHE A 167 13.05 6.96 2.25
N ASP A 168 13.35 6.39 3.42
CA ASP A 168 14.57 5.59 3.68
C ASP A 168 14.16 4.45 4.62
N GLY A 169 14.28 3.21 4.15
CA GLY A 169 13.85 2.03 4.88
C GLY A 169 14.00 0.74 4.10
N ASP A 170 13.60 -0.36 4.70
CA ASP A 170 13.56 -1.65 4.04
C ASP A 170 12.20 -1.84 3.35
N ILE A 171 12.21 -2.45 2.16
CA ILE A 171 11.02 -2.83 1.41
C ILE A 171 11.06 -4.33 1.12
N ASP A 172 9.88 -4.99 1.19
CA ASP A 172 9.78 -6.37 0.75
C ASP A 172 9.71 -6.44 -0.78
N VAL A 173 10.67 -7.09 -1.38
CA VAL A 173 10.69 -7.39 -2.82
C VAL A 173 10.75 -8.91 -2.98
N PHE A 174 9.62 -9.51 -3.34
CA PHE A 174 9.46 -10.97 -3.50
C PHE A 174 9.93 -11.79 -2.29
N GLY A 175 9.58 -11.35 -1.07
CA GLY A 175 9.92 -12.02 0.19
C GLY A 175 11.34 -11.77 0.68
N ASN A 176 12.03 -10.76 0.14
CA ASN A 176 13.34 -10.31 0.61
C ASN A 176 13.25 -8.84 1.05
N ASP A 177 13.65 -8.57 2.28
CA ASP A 177 13.79 -7.20 2.79
C ASP A 177 15.03 -6.55 2.17
N LEU A 178 14.83 -5.55 1.32
CA LEU A 178 15.90 -4.81 0.64
C LEU A 178 15.92 -3.34 1.08
N PRO A 179 17.09 -2.79 1.43
CA PRO A 179 17.20 -1.35 1.67
C PRO A 179 16.83 -0.54 0.43
N ALA A 180 15.94 0.42 0.61
CA ALA A 180 15.49 1.33 -0.45
C ALA A 180 15.49 2.78 0.02
N GLU A 181 15.91 3.66 -0.86
CA GLU A 181 15.89 5.11 -0.67
C GLU A 181 15.13 5.77 -1.83
N LEU A 182 14.17 6.62 -1.50
CA LEU A 182 13.48 7.47 -2.47
C LEU A 182 13.78 8.93 -2.14
N THR A 183 14.47 9.60 -3.04
CA THR A 183 14.76 11.03 -2.97
C THR A 183 13.92 11.81 -3.97
N ASN A 184 13.86 13.14 -3.85
CA ASN A 184 12.99 13.96 -4.68
C ASN A 184 11.56 13.44 -4.77
N PHE A 185 11.13 12.76 -3.70
CA PHE A 185 9.86 12.05 -3.63
C PHE A 185 8.73 13.04 -3.43
N GLY A 186 7.85 13.17 -4.42
CA GLY A 186 6.76 14.12 -4.36
C GLY A 186 5.68 13.84 -5.37
N GLY A 187 4.55 14.51 -5.19
CA GLY A 187 3.43 14.31 -6.10
C GLY A 187 2.22 15.14 -5.75
N VAL A 188 1.19 14.90 -6.54
CA VAL A 188 -0.12 15.52 -6.37
C VAL A 188 -1.21 14.48 -6.45
N ASN A 189 -2.24 14.63 -5.63
CA ASN A 189 -3.48 13.90 -5.80
C ASN A 189 -4.67 14.87 -5.76
N TRP A 190 -5.71 14.52 -6.49
CA TRP A 190 -6.95 15.25 -6.56
C TRP A 190 -8.12 14.33 -6.32
N SER A 191 -8.92 14.62 -5.30
CA SER A 191 -10.12 13.89 -4.95
C SER A 191 -11.35 14.77 -5.18
N LEU A 192 -12.37 14.17 -5.76
CA LEU A 192 -13.69 14.77 -5.98
C LEU A 192 -14.75 13.87 -5.37
N SER A 193 -15.75 14.45 -4.70
CA SER A 193 -16.90 13.71 -4.25
C SER A 193 -18.20 14.52 -4.44
N TYR A 194 -19.26 13.79 -4.72
CA TYR A 194 -20.61 14.31 -4.85
C TYR A 194 -21.61 13.23 -4.45
N ASP A 195 -22.26 13.40 -3.28
CA ASP A 195 -23.29 12.52 -2.76
C ASP A 195 -22.93 11.01 -2.92
N TRP A 196 -23.38 10.39 -3.99
CA TRP A 196 -23.21 8.97 -4.30
C TRP A 196 -21.94 8.64 -5.13
N PHE A 197 -21.15 9.61 -5.53
CA PHE A 197 -19.98 9.42 -6.39
C PHE A 197 -18.72 10.00 -5.77
N SER A 198 -17.60 9.28 -5.88
CA SER A 198 -16.27 9.82 -5.58
C SER A 198 -15.24 9.37 -6.61
N ALA A 199 -14.27 10.21 -6.89
CA ALA A 199 -13.14 9.89 -7.76
C ALA A 199 -11.85 10.47 -7.19
N ARG A 200 -10.72 9.83 -7.52
CA ARG A 200 -9.38 10.27 -7.15
C ARG A 200 -8.42 10.03 -8.30
N ALA A 201 -7.48 10.95 -8.52
CA ALA A 201 -6.34 10.78 -9.40
C ALA A 201 -5.07 11.20 -8.68
N ALA A 202 -4.00 10.44 -8.84
CA ALA A 202 -2.69 10.69 -8.26
C ALA A 202 -1.59 10.61 -9.33
N TYR A 203 -0.58 11.49 -9.22
CA TYR A 203 0.65 11.46 -9.99
C TYR A 203 1.82 11.72 -9.06
N ILE A 204 2.75 10.78 -8.97
CA ILE A 204 3.85 10.80 -8.01
C ILE A 204 5.14 10.46 -8.74
N VAL A 205 6.24 11.10 -8.34
CA VAL A 205 7.58 10.86 -8.87
C VAL A 205 8.60 10.77 -7.75
N ALA A 206 9.67 10.02 -7.99
CA ALA A 206 10.83 9.93 -7.11
C ALA A 206 12.08 9.60 -7.92
N ASP A 207 13.26 9.76 -7.31
CA ASP A 207 14.49 9.08 -7.72
C ASP A 207 14.70 7.93 -6.72
N THR A 208 14.76 6.69 -7.21
CA THR A 208 14.74 5.47 -6.39
C THR A 208 16.07 4.73 -6.49
N SER A 209 16.59 4.32 -5.34
CA SER A 209 17.72 3.39 -5.22
C SER A 209 17.28 2.19 -4.38
N ILE A 210 17.62 0.97 -4.85
CA ILE A 210 17.37 -0.28 -4.14
C ILE A 210 18.68 -1.07 -4.08
N SER A 211 19.11 -1.39 -2.87
CA SER A 211 20.36 -2.14 -2.66
C SER A 211 20.07 -3.62 -2.52
N SER A 212 20.75 -4.46 -3.31
CA SER A 212 20.68 -5.91 -3.21
C SER A 212 22.05 -6.50 -2.97
N ASP A 213 22.15 -7.43 -2.02
CA ASP A 213 23.36 -8.24 -1.76
C ASP A 213 23.28 -9.64 -2.41
N ASP A 214 22.31 -9.87 -3.31
CA ASP A 214 22.18 -11.11 -4.04
C ASP A 214 23.44 -11.40 -4.86
N SER A 215 24.11 -12.49 -4.53
CA SER A 215 25.38 -12.86 -5.15
C SER A 215 25.26 -13.22 -6.63
N GLY A 216 24.10 -13.69 -7.08
CA GLY A 216 23.82 -14.01 -8.48
C GLY A 216 23.71 -12.75 -9.32
N LEU A 217 22.95 -11.77 -8.83
CA LEU A 217 22.84 -10.45 -9.46
C LEU A 217 24.21 -9.75 -9.54
N ILE A 218 24.96 -9.71 -8.45
CA ILE A 218 26.30 -9.10 -8.41
C ILE A 218 27.26 -9.77 -9.42
N GLN A 219 27.25 -11.11 -9.52
CA GLN A 219 28.06 -11.84 -10.49
C GLN A 219 27.60 -11.57 -11.93
N LEU A 220 26.31 -11.49 -12.19
CA LEU A 220 25.76 -11.18 -13.51
C LEU A 220 26.17 -9.77 -13.96
N VAL A 221 26.00 -8.78 -13.10
CA VAL A 221 26.42 -7.39 -13.35
C VAL A 221 27.94 -7.32 -13.62
N GLY A 222 28.75 -8.03 -12.83
CA GLY A 222 30.19 -8.13 -13.05
C GLY A 222 30.53 -8.74 -14.42
N ALA A 223 29.91 -9.86 -14.77
CA ALA A 223 30.15 -10.53 -16.05
C ALA A 223 29.71 -9.67 -17.26
N LEU A 224 28.63 -8.91 -17.14
CA LEU A 224 28.21 -7.97 -18.18
C LEU A 224 29.23 -6.85 -18.38
N ASN A 225 29.73 -6.26 -17.30
CA ASN A 225 30.79 -5.23 -17.34
C ASN A 225 32.08 -5.75 -17.96
N ASP A 226 32.54 -6.97 -17.60
CA ASP A 226 33.73 -7.62 -18.14
C ASP A 226 33.62 -7.86 -19.66
N ASN A 227 32.42 -7.98 -20.19
CA ASN A 227 32.12 -8.13 -21.61
C ASN A 227 31.80 -6.80 -22.31
N GLY A 228 31.94 -5.65 -21.64
CA GLY A 228 31.69 -4.33 -22.19
C GLY A 228 30.22 -3.95 -22.33
N LEU A 229 29.31 -4.70 -21.68
CA LEU A 229 27.85 -4.49 -21.68
C LEU A 229 27.43 -3.62 -20.47
N THR A 230 28.13 -2.50 -20.26
CA THR A 230 27.94 -1.64 -19.06
C THR A 230 26.54 -1.04 -19.00
N LYS A 231 25.92 -0.69 -20.13
CA LYS A 231 24.53 -0.19 -20.12
C LYS A 231 23.59 -1.26 -19.56
N THR A 232 23.63 -2.46 -20.07
CA THR A 232 22.81 -3.57 -19.59
C THR A 232 23.10 -3.91 -18.12
N ALA A 233 24.38 -3.81 -17.69
CA ALA A 233 24.74 -4.01 -16.29
C ALA A 233 24.11 -2.96 -15.37
N ASN A 234 24.07 -1.71 -15.80
CA ASN A 234 23.41 -0.63 -15.06
C ASN A 234 21.90 -0.83 -15.05
N ASP A 235 21.28 -1.23 -16.17
CA ASP A 235 19.84 -1.48 -16.27
C ASP A 235 19.35 -2.68 -15.40
N LEU A 236 20.26 -3.46 -14.80
CA LEU A 236 19.96 -4.52 -13.84
C LEU A 236 20.05 -4.10 -12.37
N VAL A 237 20.47 -2.89 -12.09
CA VAL A 237 20.47 -2.31 -10.74
C VAL A 237 19.51 -1.14 -10.71
N THR A 238 19.09 -0.73 -9.52
CA THR A 238 18.25 0.45 -9.31
C THR A 238 19.05 1.44 -8.48
N ASP A 239 19.54 2.53 -9.12
CA ASP A 239 20.45 3.51 -8.50
C ASP A 239 20.14 4.93 -8.97
N GLU A 240 19.40 5.69 -8.19
CA GLU A 240 18.85 7.02 -8.51
C GLU A 240 17.95 7.02 -9.77
N ASP A 241 17.29 5.89 -10.04
CA ASP A 241 16.43 5.74 -11.21
C ASP A 241 15.09 6.41 -11.02
N LYS A 242 14.61 7.07 -12.07
CA LYS A 242 13.38 7.82 -12.03
C LYS A 242 12.16 6.92 -11.89
N THR A 243 11.39 7.14 -10.85
CA THR A 243 10.16 6.43 -10.55
C THR A 243 8.95 7.31 -10.88
N THR A 244 7.94 6.70 -11.48
CA THR A 244 6.65 7.32 -11.76
C THR A 244 5.53 6.40 -11.27
N PHE A 245 4.56 7.00 -10.58
CA PHE A 245 3.31 6.35 -10.21
C PHE A 245 2.12 7.17 -10.71
N ILE A 246 1.16 6.48 -11.32
CA ILE A 246 -0.14 7.03 -11.73
C ILE A 246 -1.23 6.18 -11.09
N GLY A 247 -2.19 6.82 -10.45
CA GLY A 247 -3.37 6.15 -9.89
C GLY A 247 -4.64 6.90 -10.27
N VAL A 248 -5.68 6.16 -10.68
CA VAL A 248 -7.02 6.71 -10.95
C VAL A 248 -8.06 5.74 -10.43
N GLY A 249 -8.93 6.22 -9.54
CA GLY A 249 -9.98 5.39 -8.98
C GLY A 249 -11.29 6.16 -8.83
N PHE A 250 -12.39 5.42 -8.78
CA PHE A 250 -13.71 5.99 -8.51
C PHE A 250 -14.62 5.00 -7.79
N SER A 251 -15.63 5.53 -7.11
CA SER A 251 -16.67 4.76 -6.43
C SER A 251 -18.04 5.33 -6.69
N VAL A 252 -19.02 4.43 -6.69
CA VAL A 252 -20.46 4.71 -6.70
C VAL A 252 -21.10 3.99 -5.52
N ASP A 253 -21.80 4.72 -4.67
CA ASP A 253 -22.69 4.18 -3.63
C ASP A 253 -24.08 4.77 -3.85
N TYR A 254 -24.91 4.08 -4.64
CA TYR A 254 -26.21 4.56 -5.04
C TYR A 254 -27.31 3.55 -4.66
N ASP A 255 -28.21 3.95 -3.79
CA ASP A 255 -29.22 3.07 -3.18
C ASP A 255 -28.58 1.84 -2.52
N ASN A 256 -28.82 0.67 -3.09
CA ASN A 256 -28.25 -0.60 -2.63
C ASN A 256 -27.03 -1.04 -3.45
N PHE A 257 -26.67 -0.33 -4.53
CA PHE A 257 -25.57 -0.70 -5.41
C PHE A 257 -24.28 0.00 -5.01
N LEU A 258 -23.23 -0.79 -4.94
CA LEU A 258 -21.87 -0.34 -4.68
C LEU A 258 -21.00 -0.73 -5.89
N PHE A 259 -20.21 0.20 -6.35
CA PHE A 259 -19.20 -0.06 -7.37
C PHE A 259 -17.91 0.66 -7.03
N ASP A 260 -16.78 -0.02 -7.14
CA ASP A 260 -15.45 0.56 -7.02
C ASP A 260 -14.57 0.04 -8.13
N ALA A 261 -13.75 0.92 -8.68
CA ALA A 261 -12.68 0.54 -9.60
C ALA A 261 -11.49 1.47 -9.43
N GLU A 262 -10.29 0.93 -9.57
CA GLU A 262 -9.05 1.67 -9.53
C GLU A 262 -8.05 1.04 -10.48
N TYR A 263 -7.28 1.88 -11.18
CA TYR A 263 -6.15 1.52 -12.03
C TYR A 263 -4.91 2.21 -11.49
N THR A 264 -3.81 1.47 -11.44
CA THR A 264 -2.50 2.00 -11.09
C THR A 264 -1.45 1.58 -12.11
N GLU A 265 -0.48 2.45 -12.32
CA GLU A 265 0.71 2.19 -13.09
C GLU A 265 1.93 2.63 -12.28
N PHE A 266 2.91 1.76 -12.14
CA PHE A 266 4.16 2.02 -11.44
C PHE A 266 5.33 1.62 -12.34
N GLU A 267 6.30 2.51 -12.50
CA GLU A 267 7.48 2.30 -13.34
C GLU A 267 8.70 2.90 -12.68
N VAL A 268 9.79 2.12 -12.64
CA VAL A 268 11.14 2.61 -12.34
C VAL A 268 11.94 2.52 -13.63
N GLU A 269 12.24 3.68 -14.23
CA GLU A 269 12.97 3.77 -15.50
C GLU A 269 14.38 3.19 -15.32
N ASP A 270 14.92 2.58 -16.38
CA ASP A 270 16.31 2.07 -16.45
C ASP A 270 16.72 1.10 -15.32
N SER A 271 15.78 0.39 -14.70
CA SER A 271 16.00 -0.58 -13.64
C SER A 271 15.64 -2.02 -14.04
N ILE A 272 15.97 -2.98 -13.18
CA ILE A 272 15.56 -4.38 -13.34
C ILE A 272 14.03 -4.57 -13.16
N LEU A 273 13.38 -3.66 -12.45
CA LEU A 273 11.95 -3.78 -12.13
C LEU A 273 11.09 -3.67 -13.40
N ALA A 274 10.08 -4.51 -13.48
CA ALA A 274 9.07 -4.43 -14.52
C ALA A 274 8.19 -3.19 -14.33
N LYS A 275 7.69 -2.64 -15.43
CA LYS A 275 6.57 -1.72 -15.38
C LYS A 275 5.33 -2.49 -14.95
N GLN A 276 4.68 -2.05 -13.89
CA GLN A 276 3.51 -2.69 -13.30
C GLN A 276 2.25 -1.93 -13.71
N SER A 277 1.27 -2.66 -14.23
CA SER A 277 -0.05 -2.13 -14.57
C SER A 277 -1.11 -2.98 -13.90
N GLN A 278 -1.83 -2.39 -12.95
CA GLN A 278 -2.79 -3.13 -12.16
C GLN A 278 -4.14 -2.43 -12.13
N TYR A 279 -5.21 -3.22 -12.06
CA TYR A 279 -6.53 -2.67 -11.79
C TYR A 279 -7.42 -3.65 -11.04
N TYR A 280 -8.42 -3.11 -10.41
CA TYR A 280 -9.56 -3.89 -9.95
C TYR A 280 -10.88 -3.25 -10.32
N ALA A 281 -11.92 -4.08 -10.37
CA ALA A 281 -13.31 -3.67 -10.45
C ALA A 281 -14.13 -4.52 -9.46
N SER A 282 -14.94 -3.85 -8.64
CA SER A 282 -15.73 -4.50 -7.61
C SER A 282 -17.17 -4.01 -7.63
N VAL A 283 -18.10 -4.94 -7.58
CA VAL A 283 -19.54 -4.66 -7.43
C VAL A 283 -20.03 -5.20 -6.08
N GLY A 284 -20.89 -4.45 -5.44
CA GLY A 284 -21.54 -4.85 -4.19
C GLY A 284 -23.03 -4.57 -4.22
N TYR A 285 -23.77 -5.32 -3.42
CA TYR A 285 -25.20 -5.09 -3.22
C TYR A 285 -25.55 -5.18 -1.73
N ARG A 286 -26.21 -4.14 -1.24
CA ARG A 286 -26.61 -4.01 0.17
C ARG A 286 -27.99 -4.60 0.38
N ILE A 287 -28.09 -5.51 1.34
CA ILE A 287 -29.34 -6.14 1.79
C ILE A 287 -29.43 -5.92 3.30
N ASP A 288 -30.18 -4.92 3.71
CA ASP A 288 -30.22 -4.46 5.11
C ASP A 288 -28.81 -4.20 5.67
N SER A 289 -28.37 -4.96 6.66
CA SER A 289 -27.05 -4.87 7.29
C SER A 289 -25.98 -5.77 6.64
N VAL A 290 -26.30 -6.43 5.53
CA VAL A 290 -25.37 -7.31 4.82
C VAL A 290 -25.01 -6.68 3.47
N ILE A 291 -23.73 -6.69 3.10
CA ILE A 291 -23.24 -6.39 1.77
C ILE A 291 -22.66 -7.67 1.19
N VAL A 292 -23.12 -8.09 0.03
CA VAL A 292 -22.46 -9.14 -0.77
C VAL A 292 -21.69 -8.47 -1.88
N HIS A 293 -20.52 -9.02 -2.24
CA HIS A 293 -19.67 -8.42 -3.28
C HIS A 293 -18.96 -9.45 -4.12
N PHE A 294 -18.59 -9.01 -5.31
CA PHE A 294 -17.68 -9.69 -6.22
C PHE A 294 -16.63 -8.70 -6.69
N THR A 295 -15.38 -9.13 -6.73
CA THR A 295 -14.24 -8.32 -7.15
C THR A 295 -13.39 -9.12 -8.14
N TYR A 296 -12.97 -8.47 -9.19
CA TYR A 296 -11.95 -8.92 -10.12
C TYR A 296 -10.74 -8.01 -10.02
N GLU A 297 -9.56 -8.62 -9.98
CA GLU A 297 -8.26 -7.93 -9.97
C GLU A 297 -7.41 -8.47 -11.11
N ASP A 298 -6.57 -7.61 -11.64
CA ASP A 298 -5.62 -7.94 -12.70
C ASP A 298 -4.27 -7.29 -12.37
N ASN A 299 -3.21 -8.05 -12.54
CA ASN A 299 -1.83 -7.59 -12.41
C ASN A 299 -1.06 -8.02 -13.66
N ASP A 300 -0.52 -7.05 -14.38
CA ASP A 300 0.28 -7.27 -15.58
C ASP A 300 1.59 -6.49 -15.50
N ASP A 301 2.69 -7.24 -15.35
CA ASP A 301 4.04 -6.70 -15.31
C ASP A 301 4.68 -6.87 -16.69
N GLU A 302 5.21 -5.80 -17.24
CA GLU A 302 5.85 -5.78 -18.55
C GLU A 302 7.29 -5.25 -18.48
N HIS A 303 8.23 -5.99 -19.07
CA HIS A 303 9.60 -5.51 -19.29
C HIS A 303 9.78 -4.96 -20.71
N ASP A 304 10.44 -3.83 -20.83
CA ASP A 304 10.95 -3.37 -22.14
C ASP A 304 12.14 -4.24 -22.57
N SER A 305 11.85 -5.34 -23.27
CA SER A 305 12.86 -6.28 -23.75
C SER A 305 13.84 -5.64 -24.73
N SER A 306 13.50 -4.52 -25.40
CA SER A 306 14.37 -3.84 -26.35
C SER A 306 15.63 -3.24 -25.70
N ARG A 307 15.59 -3.00 -24.40
CA ARG A 307 16.74 -2.49 -23.62
C ARG A 307 17.92 -3.48 -23.56
N PHE A 308 17.63 -4.79 -23.73
CA PHE A 308 18.59 -5.88 -23.55
C PHE A 308 18.99 -6.57 -24.87
N ASP A 309 18.60 -6.06 -26.02
CA ASP A 309 18.84 -6.65 -27.36
C ASP A 309 20.32 -6.89 -27.69
N THR A 310 21.23 -6.10 -27.09
CA THR A 310 22.67 -6.21 -27.35
C THR A 310 23.31 -7.46 -26.75
N ILE A 311 22.60 -8.22 -25.92
CA ILE A 311 23.11 -9.43 -25.24
C ILE A 311 23.00 -10.69 -26.12
N GLU A 312 22.19 -10.67 -27.20
CA GLU A 312 21.97 -11.85 -28.06
C GLU A 312 23.27 -12.46 -28.59
N SER A 313 24.34 -11.65 -28.75
CA SER A 313 25.65 -12.12 -29.18
C SER A 313 26.38 -13.02 -28.16
N ILE A 314 25.92 -13.03 -26.88
CA ILE A 314 26.49 -13.84 -25.78
C ILE A 314 25.37 -14.67 -25.14
N PRO A 315 25.05 -15.87 -25.70
CA PRO A 315 23.86 -16.63 -25.32
C PRO A 315 23.75 -16.94 -23.81
N SER A 316 24.87 -17.15 -23.12
CA SER A 316 24.86 -17.44 -21.67
C SER A 316 24.48 -16.22 -20.83
N LEU A 317 24.94 -15.02 -21.19
CA LEU A 317 24.56 -13.78 -20.52
C LEU A 317 23.11 -13.41 -20.86
N ASN A 318 22.71 -13.58 -22.12
CA ASN A 318 21.32 -13.37 -22.53
C ASN A 318 20.35 -14.25 -21.72
N ALA A 319 20.65 -15.54 -21.56
CA ALA A 319 19.84 -16.46 -20.77
C ALA A 319 19.79 -16.07 -19.28
N ALA A 320 20.92 -15.60 -18.73
CA ALA A 320 20.98 -15.17 -17.33
C ALA A 320 20.17 -13.89 -17.07
N VAL A 321 20.27 -12.90 -17.97
CA VAL A 321 19.49 -11.65 -17.87
C VAL A 321 17.99 -11.94 -18.02
N ASN A 322 17.58 -12.70 -19.05
CA ASN A 322 16.18 -13.06 -19.22
C ASN A 322 15.65 -13.85 -18.01
N GLY A 323 16.46 -14.75 -17.43
CA GLY A 323 16.09 -15.47 -16.22
C GLY A 323 15.88 -14.57 -15.00
N ALA A 324 16.71 -13.52 -14.85
CA ALA A 324 16.56 -12.54 -13.80
C ALA A 324 15.27 -11.70 -13.98
N LEU A 325 15.01 -11.23 -15.20
CA LEU A 325 13.82 -10.44 -15.53
C LEU A 325 12.51 -11.25 -15.33
N GLU A 326 12.46 -12.48 -15.86
CA GLU A 326 11.29 -13.35 -15.70
C GLU A 326 11.06 -13.75 -14.23
N GLY A 327 12.12 -13.83 -13.42
CA GLY A 327 12.03 -14.19 -12.00
C GLY A 327 11.38 -13.13 -11.12
N ILE A 328 11.27 -11.89 -11.58
CA ILE A 328 10.68 -10.77 -10.84
C ILE A 328 9.42 -10.20 -11.52
N ARG A 329 8.92 -10.85 -12.56
CA ARG A 329 7.68 -10.46 -13.25
C ARG A 329 6.50 -11.18 -12.62
N ALA A 330 5.38 -10.49 -12.44
CA ALA A 330 4.12 -11.06 -12.03
C ALA A 330 3.04 -10.82 -13.09
N GLN A 331 2.27 -11.86 -13.40
CA GLN A 331 1.04 -11.76 -14.19
C GLN A 331 -0.01 -12.64 -13.55
N SER A 332 -1.11 -12.05 -13.12
CA SER A 332 -2.11 -12.79 -12.36
C SER A 332 -3.48 -12.14 -12.40
N ASN A 333 -4.48 -12.96 -12.17
CA ASN A 333 -5.86 -12.54 -12.00
C ASN A 333 -6.38 -13.01 -10.63
N VAL A 334 -7.20 -12.20 -9.95
CA VAL A 334 -7.85 -12.60 -8.70
C VAL A 334 -9.35 -12.40 -8.80
N TYR A 335 -10.09 -13.43 -8.38
CA TYR A 335 -11.55 -13.40 -8.29
C TYR A 335 -11.95 -13.56 -6.83
N THR A 336 -12.57 -12.56 -6.26
CA THR A 336 -13.04 -12.61 -4.87
C THR A 336 -14.56 -12.49 -4.81
N ILE A 337 -15.19 -13.40 -4.07
CA ILE A 337 -16.59 -13.28 -3.66
C ILE A 337 -16.65 -13.23 -2.15
N GLY A 338 -17.41 -12.28 -1.61
CA GLY A 338 -17.46 -12.11 -0.17
C GLY A 338 -18.74 -11.49 0.35
N ALA A 339 -18.81 -11.43 1.67
CA ALA A 339 -19.91 -10.79 2.39
C ALA A 339 -19.38 -10.06 3.62
N ARG A 340 -19.98 -8.89 3.87
CA ARG A 340 -19.83 -8.09 5.09
C ARG A 340 -21.16 -8.02 5.82
N TYR A 341 -21.13 -8.20 7.14
CA TYR A 341 -22.27 -8.06 8.03
C TYR A 341 -21.98 -7.00 9.11
N ASP A 342 -22.68 -5.87 9.03
CA ASP A 342 -22.60 -4.79 10.01
C ASP A 342 -23.50 -5.13 11.20
N PHE A 343 -22.96 -5.81 12.21
CA PHE A 343 -23.70 -6.22 13.40
C PHE A 343 -23.72 -5.15 14.51
N HIS A 344 -22.84 -4.14 14.39
CA HIS A 344 -22.76 -3.00 15.29
C HIS A 344 -22.27 -1.75 14.54
N PRO A 345 -22.65 -0.51 14.93
CA PRO A 345 -22.13 0.72 14.28
C PRO A 345 -20.62 0.89 14.29
N SER A 346 -19.90 0.15 15.13
CA SER A 346 -18.44 0.15 15.25
C SER A 346 -17.82 -1.23 14.99
N ALA A 347 -18.58 -2.19 14.44
CA ALA A 347 -18.08 -3.54 14.23
C ALA A 347 -18.73 -4.22 13.03
N ALA A 348 -17.92 -4.87 12.22
CA ALA A 348 -18.36 -5.65 11.08
C ALA A 348 -17.71 -7.03 11.07
N PHE A 349 -18.47 -8.05 10.68
CA PHE A 349 -17.97 -9.37 10.34
C PHE A 349 -17.84 -9.50 8.83
N LYS A 350 -16.77 -10.13 8.35
CA LYS A 350 -16.51 -10.32 6.93
C LYS A 350 -16.06 -11.74 6.63
N ILE A 351 -16.34 -12.18 5.43
CA ILE A 351 -15.86 -13.44 4.86
C ILE A 351 -15.59 -13.23 3.38
N ASP A 352 -14.41 -13.65 2.93
CA ASP A 352 -14.03 -13.67 1.52
C ASP A 352 -13.51 -15.05 1.13
N PHE A 353 -13.88 -15.47 -0.06
CA PHE A 353 -13.25 -16.55 -0.81
C PHE A 353 -12.61 -15.93 -2.04
N SER A 354 -11.30 -16.14 -2.20
CA SER A 354 -10.51 -15.62 -3.32
C SER A 354 -9.84 -16.75 -4.07
N ARG A 355 -9.90 -16.70 -5.40
CA ARG A 355 -9.12 -17.52 -6.32
C ARG A 355 -8.10 -16.64 -7.01
N PHE A 356 -6.85 -17.03 -6.90
CA PHE A 356 -5.71 -16.42 -7.55
C PHE A 356 -5.24 -17.32 -8.68
N ASP A 357 -5.18 -16.80 -9.89
CA ASP A 357 -4.69 -17.47 -11.08
C ASP A 357 -3.35 -16.81 -11.49
N ASP A 358 -2.25 -17.56 -11.37
CA ASP A 358 -0.92 -17.12 -11.84
C ASP A 358 -0.74 -17.54 -13.30
N ASP A 359 -0.70 -16.55 -14.17
CA ASP A 359 -0.60 -16.76 -15.63
C ASP A 359 0.82 -17.17 -16.07
N ILE A 360 1.85 -16.90 -15.27
CA ILE A 360 3.24 -17.28 -15.57
C ILE A 360 3.46 -18.77 -15.29
N THR A 361 3.04 -19.22 -14.11
CA THR A 361 3.22 -20.63 -13.69
C THR A 361 2.06 -21.52 -14.09
N ASN A 362 0.94 -20.94 -14.59
CA ASN A 362 -0.33 -21.63 -14.86
C ASN A 362 -0.84 -22.38 -13.64
N THR A 363 -0.85 -21.71 -12.48
CA THR A 363 -1.28 -22.31 -11.23
C THR A 363 -2.41 -21.51 -10.60
N GLU A 364 -3.38 -22.22 -10.01
CA GLU A 364 -4.49 -21.63 -9.26
C GLU A 364 -4.28 -21.86 -7.75
N THR A 365 -4.63 -20.87 -6.93
CA THR A 365 -4.59 -20.97 -5.47
C THR A 365 -5.85 -20.37 -4.88
N ASP A 366 -6.57 -21.16 -4.07
CA ASP A 366 -7.79 -20.74 -3.41
C ASP A 366 -7.53 -20.38 -1.94
N ILE A 367 -8.07 -19.25 -1.48
CA ILE A 367 -7.99 -18.80 -0.09
C ILE A 367 -9.38 -18.55 0.47
N VAL A 368 -9.57 -18.87 1.74
CA VAL A 368 -10.70 -18.39 2.54
C VAL A 368 -10.19 -17.60 3.72
N ALA A 369 -10.77 -16.42 3.92
CA ALA A 369 -10.49 -15.57 5.07
C ALA A 369 -11.80 -15.09 5.72
N VAL A 370 -11.77 -14.97 7.04
CA VAL A 370 -12.86 -14.42 7.85
C VAL A 370 -12.30 -13.41 8.82
N GLY A 371 -13.01 -12.32 9.03
CA GLY A 371 -12.51 -11.25 9.91
C GLY A 371 -13.61 -10.56 10.69
N VAL A 372 -13.19 -9.94 11.80
CA VAL A 372 -13.98 -8.97 12.55
C VAL A 372 -13.20 -7.68 12.61
N ASP A 373 -13.79 -6.61 12.10
CA ASP A 373 -13.23 -5.26 12.14
C ASP A 373 -13.95 -4.42 13.18
N LEU A 374 -13.17 -3.64 13.90
CA LEU A 374 -13.62 -2.79 15.01
C LEU A 374 -13.05 -1.37 14.84
N VAL A 375 -13.87 -0.36 15.20
CA VAL A 375 -13.40 1.03 15.38
C VAL A 375 -13.90 1.55 16.75
N PHE A 376 -13.08 2.33 17.45
CA PHE A 376 -13.39 2.81 18.81
C PHE A 376 -12.66 4.11 19.15
#